data_7ac7b70082ce57d43bf5702319533e7c
#
_entry.id   7ac7b70082ce57d43bf5702319533e7c
#
_cell.length_a   1.000
_cell.length_b   1.000
_cell.length_c   1.000
_cell.angle_alpha   90.00
_cell.angle_beta   90.00
_cell.angle_gamma   90.00
#
_symmetry.space_group_name_H-M   'P 1'
#
loop_
_entity.id
_entity.type
_entity.pdbx_description
1 polymer ?
#
loop_
_entity_poly.entity_id
_entity_poly.type
_entity_poly.pdbx_seq_one_letter_code
_entity_poly.pdbx_strand_id
1 'polypeptide(L)'
;MLENTLYKLKNENKLTLGFFGGSITDGAGASDTEKTSWRGAVTDWFRERYPDHEINALQGAIGGTGSEMGMFRLDRDLLSGKPDLVFIEFSVNDAGTDYNEILTNAETILRKIYRADPHTDIVFIHTMTRGTAENLASGGEYVSRGAYSTVIHRYGIPQIDVGGGSQNPCAFIRRRLGRLAS
;
A
#
# COMPACT_ATOMS: atom_id res chain seq x y z
N MET A 1 -13.04 0.31 -6.08
CA MET A 1 -12.29 -0.85 -6.61
C MET A 1 -11.19 -0.32 -7.51
N LEU A 2 -10.29 -1.15 -8.03
CA LEU A 2 -9.16 -0.69 -8.86
C LEU A 2 -9.61 -0.33 -10.30
N GLU A 3 -10.49 0.64 -10.43
CA GLU A 3 -11.17 0.95 -11.69
C GLU A 3 -10.27 1.74 -12.65
N ASN A 4 -9.52 2.69 -12.11
CA ASN A 4 -8.56 3.45 -12.91
C ASN A 4 -7.40 2.57 -13.39
N THR A 5 -6.84 1.74 -12.50
CA THR A 5 -5.81 0.76 -12.86
C THR A 5 -6.26 -0.13 -14.01
N LEU A 6 -7.50 -0.63 -13.94
CA LEU A 6 -8.08 -1.47 -14.99
C LEU A 6 -8.31 -0.71 -16.29
N TYR A 7 -8.81 0.51 -16.18
CA TYR A 7 -8.99 1.38 -17.35
C TYR A 7 -7.66 1.60 -18.08
N LYS A 8 -6.60 1.93 -17.33
CA LYS A 8 -5.27 2.16 -17.89
C LYS A 8 -4.68 0.91 -18.52
N LEU A 9 -4.78 -0.24 -17.86
CA LEU A 9 -4.33 -1.52 -18.40
C LEU A 9 -5.09 -2.00 -19.64
N LYS A 10 -6.30 -1.47 -19.89
CA LYS A 10 -7.10 -1.81 -21.09
C LYS A 10 -6.93 -0.81 -22.23
N ASN A 11 -6.74 0.44 -21.93
CA ASN A 11 -6.84 1.52 -22.91
C ASN A 11 -5.55 2.30 -23.10
N GLU A 12 -4.58 2.17 -22.17
CA GLU A 12 -3.29 2.84 -22.21
C GLU A 12 -2.18 1.79 -22.10
N ASN A 13 -0.97 2.15 -22.54
CA ASN A 13 0.20 1.27 -22.45
C ASN A 13 1.15 1.66 -21.31
N LYS A 14 0.65 2.40 -20.31
CA LYS A 14 1.45 2.91 -19.19
C LYS A 14 0.68 2.82 -17.90
N LEU A 15 1.38 2.37 -16.83
CA LEU A 15 0.87 2.35 -15.47
C LEU A 15 1.97 2.76 -14.49
N THR A 16 1.67 3.68 -13.59
CA THR A 16 2.59 4.13 -12.55
C THR A 16 2.12 3.65 -11.18
N LEU A 17 2.89 2.75 -10.58
CA LEU A 17 2.68 2.22 -9.24
C LEU A 17 3.39 3.11 -8.22
N GLY A 18 2.74 3.42 -7.12
CA GLY A 18 3.31 4.14 -5.99
C GLY A 18 3.37 3.25 -4.75
N PHE A 19 4.53 3.19 -4.10
CA PHE A 19 4.71 2.45 -2.86
C PHE A 19 5.06 3.41 -1.73
N PHE A 20 4.17 3.56 -0.75
CA PHE A 20 4.28 4.54 0.29
C PHE A 20 4.17 3.91 1.67
N GLY A 21 5.22 4.04 2.50
CA GLY A 21 5.24 3.34 3.77
C GLY A 21 6.53 3.51 4.56
N GLY A 22 6.71 2.62 5.53
CA GLY A 22 7.89 2.54 6.38
C GLY A 22 8.94 1.57 5.87
N SER A 23 9.71 1.00 6.80
CA SER A 23 10.86 0.13 6.49
C SER A 23 10.48 -1.15 5.74
N ILE A 24 9.31 -1.73 5.99
CA ILE A 24 8.87 -2.95 5.29
C ILE A 24 8.63 -2.63 3.81
N THR A 25 8.04 -1.49 3.51
CA THR A 25 7.84 -1.03 2.14
C THR A 25 9.15 -0.61 1.48
N ASP A 26 10.07 -0.02 2.23
CA ASP A 26 11.42 0.30 1.76
C ASP A 26 12.23 -0.96 1.37
N GLY A 27 11.90 -2.10 1.99
CA GLY A 27 12.50 -3.39 1.67
C GLY A 27 13.39 -3.95 2.76
N ALA A 28 13.21 -3.51 4.02
CA ALA A 28 13.97 -4.03 5.16
C ALA A 28 13.88 -5.55 5.25
N GLY A 29 15.02 -6.21 5.34
CA GLY A 29 15.14 -7.66 5.38
C GLY A 29 15.16 -8.36 4.01
N ALA A 30 14.93 -7.65 2.91
CA ALA A 30 15.09 -8.19 1.57
C ALA A 30 16.57 -8.27 1.17
N SER A 31 16.96 -9.35 0.50
CA SER A 31 18.33 -9.51 -0.03
C SER A 31 18.62 -8.57 -1.21
N ASP A 32 17.59 -8.16 -1.93
CA ASP A 32 17.60 -7.16 -2.99
C ASP A 32 16.28 -6.38 -2.88
N THR A 33 16.37 -5.10 -2.50
CA THR A 33 15.19 -4.27 -2.23
C THR A 33 14.32 -4.05 -3.46
N GLU A 34 14.90 -4.08 -4.66
CA GLU A 34 14.18 -3.88 -5.91
C GLU A 34 13.51 -5.16 -6.43
N LYS A 35 14.01 -6.35 -6.06
CA LYS A 35 13.54 -7.63 -6.60
C LYS A 35 12.84 -8.50 -5.58
N THR A 36 13.42 -8.64 -4.37
CA THR A 36 12.94 -9.60 -3.37
C THR A 36 12.07 -8.98 -2.28
N SER A 37 11.95 -7.64 -2.26
CA SER A 37 10.95 -6.98 -1.43
C SER A 37 9.53 -7.20 -1.98
N TRP A 38 8.52 -7.00 -1.12
CA TRP A 38 7.13 -7.14 -1.58
C TRP A 38 6.76 -6.15 -2.70
N ARG A 39 7.31 -4.91 -2.68
CA ARG A 39 7.09 -3.92 -3.76
C ARG A 39 7.75 -4.34 -5.06
N GLY A 40 8.96 -4.92 -4.98
CA GLY A 40 9.63 -5.51 -6.14
C GLY A 40 8.82 -6.63 -6.76
N ALA A 41 8.37 -7.59 -5.93
CA ALA A 41 7.54 -8.70 -6.36
C ALA A 41 6.20 -8.25 -7.01
N VAL A 42 5.56 -7.20 -6.46
CA VAL A 42 4.36 -6.61 -7.06
C VAL A 42 4.68 -5.96 -8.40
N THR A 43 5.75 -5.20 -8.47
CA THR A 43 6.17 -4.52 -9.71
C THR A 43 6.49 -5.53 -10.81
N ASP A 44 7.25 -6.56 -10.49
CA ASP A 44 7.61 -7.61 -11.45
C ASP A 44 6.38 -8.42 -11.89
N TRP A 45 5.42 -8.67 -10.98
CA TRP A 45 4.15 -9.28 -11.35
C TRP A 45 3.38 -8.47 -12.40
N PHE A 46 3.34 -7.12 -12.28
CA PHE A 46 2.72 -6.28 -13.30
C PHE A 46 3.48 -6.33 -14.62
N ARG A 47 4.80 -6.27 -14.61
CA ARG A 47 5.65 -6.34 -15.80
C ARG A 47 5.51 -7.67 -16.55
N GLU A 48 5.49 -8.77 -15.82
CA GLU A 48 5.29 -10.11 -16.39
C GLU A 48 3.89 -10.29 -16.99
N ARG A 49 2.88 -9.74 -16.32
CA ARG A 49 1.48 -9.89 -16.74
C ARG A 49 1.08 -8.97 -17.88
N TYR A 50 1.75 -7.84 -17.99
CA TYR A 50 1.48 -6.80 -18.98
C TYR A 50 2.79 -6.39 -19.68
N PRO A 51 3.41 -7.30 -20.46
CA PRO A 51 4.74 -7.10 -21.02
C PRO A 51 4.82 -5.95 -22.06
N ASP A 52 3.68 -5.59 -22.66
CA ASP A 52 3.58 -4.49 -23.63
C ASP A 52 3.34 -3.13 -22.97
N HIS A 53 3.27 -3.08 -21.61
CA HIS A 53 3.03 -1.84 -20.88
C HIS A 53 4.31 -1.30 -20.25
N GLU A 54 4.45 0.01 -20.25
CA GLU A 54 5.44 0.72 -19.43
C GLU A 54 4.99 0.73 -17.98
N ILE A 55 5.54 -0.15 -17.15
CA ILE A 55 5.25 -0.23 -15.71
C ILE A 55 6.32 0.55 -14.94
N ASN A 56 5.94 1.72 -14.43
CA ASN A 56 6.78 2.55 -13.57
C ASN A 56 6.50 2.24 -12.10
N ALA A 57 7.54 2.28 -11.26
CA ALA A 57 7.44 2.10 -9.83
C ALA A 57 8.06 3.30 -9.10
N LEU A 58 7.26 4.00 -8.31
CA LEU A 58 7.68 5.10 -7.45
C LEU A 58 7.89 4.58 -6.03
N GLN A 59 9.11 4.75 -5.53
CA GLN A 59 9.46 4.36 -4.17
C GLN A 59 9.38 5.60 -3.27
N GLY A 60 8.30 5.71 -2.50
CA GLY A 60 8.06 6.77 -1.51
C GLY A 60 8.19 6.28 -0.06
N ALA A 61 8.79 5.10 0.18
CA ALA A 61 8.96 4.56 1.53
C ALA A 61 10.26 5.07 2.17
N ILE A 62 10.23 5.27 3.48
CA ILE A 62 11.42 5.64 4.28
C ILE A 62 11.38 4.84 5.58
N GLY A 63 12.46 4.11 5.86
CA GLY A 63 12.60 3.32 7.07
C GLY A 63 12.42 4.14 8.36
N GLY A 64 11.73 3.59 9.35
CA GLY A 64 11.48 4.24 10.65
C GLY A 64 10.42 5.35 10.64
N THR A 65 9.72 5.60 9.53
CA THR A 65 8.69 6.63 9.46
C THR A 65 7.29 6.04 9.54
N GLY A 66 6.44 6.61 10.39
CA GLY A 66 5.00 6.34 10.49
C GLY A 66 4.16 7.28 9.60
N SER A 67 2.85 7.17 9.76
CA SER A 67 1.88 7.98 9.00
C SER A 67 1.99 9.48 9.27
N GLU A 68 2.39 9.90 10.46
CA GLU A 68 2.62 11.31 10.79
C GLU A 68 3.66 11.91 9.84
N MET A 69 4.85 11.34 9.76
CA MET A 69 5.87 11.79 8.80
C MET A 69 5.39 11.56 7.35
N GLY A 70 4.64 10.49 7.10
CA GLY A 70 4.04 10.19 5.81
C GLY A 70 3.21 11.36 5.29
N MET A 71 2.28 11.89 6.08
CA MET A 71 1.39 12.97 5.62
C MET A 71 2.11 14.26 5.21
N PHE A 72 3.30 14.53 5.80
CA PHE A 72 4.09 15.73 5.44
C PHE A 72 4.93 15.52 4.17
N ARG A 73 5.47 14.32 3.95
CA ARG A 73 6.37 14.03 2.84
C ARG A 73 5.70 13.51 1.56
N LEU A 74 4.39 13.18 1.63
CA LEU A 74 3.63 12.53 0.55
C LEU A 74 3.74 13.23 -0.80
N ASP A 75 3.59 14.57 -0.81
CA ASP A 75 3.61 15.36 -2.05
C ASP A 75 4.96 15.24 -2.76
N ARG A 76 6.06 15.37 -2.00
CA ARG A 76 7.43 15.29 -2.51
C ARG A 76 7.80 13.88 -2.94
N ASP A 77 7.52 12.89 -2.09
CA ASP A 77 8.09 11.56 -2.22
C ASP A 77 7.26 10.65 -3.13
N LEU A 78 5.99 10.98 -3.37
CA LEU A 78 5.10 10.14 -4.15
C LEU A 78 4.27 10.90 -5.19
N LEU A 79 3.49 11.93 -4.77
CA LEU A 79 2.49 12.54 -5.64
C LEU A 79 3.10 13.32 -6.80
N SER A 80 4.33 13.85 -6.65
CA SER A 80 5.08 14.48 -7.75
C SER A 80 5.28 13.55 -8.95
N GLY A 81 5.30 12.23 -8.72
CA GLY A 81 5.43 11.21 -9.76
C GLY A 81 4.10 10.77 -10.38
N LYS A 82 2.97 11.32 -9.94
CA LYS A 82 1.61 11.07 -10.46
C LYS A 82 1.26 9.58 -10.52
N PRO A 83 1.21 8.86 -9.39
CA PRO A 83 0.88 7.44 -9.38
C PRO A 83 -0.58 7.18 -9.77
N ASP A 84 -0.81 6.13 -10.54
CA ASP A 84 -2.15 5.64 -10.91
C ASP A 84 -2.73 4.69 -9.87
N LEU A 85 -1.85 3.93 -9.21
CA LEU A 85 -2.17 3.00 -8.13
C LEU A 85 -1.19 3.18 -6.98
N VAL A 86 -1.69 3.47 -5.79
CA VAL A 86 -0.89 3.67 -4.58
C VAL A 86 -1.09 2.53 -3.59
N PHE A 87 -0.01 1.92 -3.15
CA PHE A 87 0.03 1.00 -2.03
C PHE A 87 0.51 1.73 -0.78
N ILE A 88 -0.28 1.70 0.31
CA ILE A 88 0.05 2.37 1.58
C ILE A 88 0.29 1.31 2.67
N GLU A 89 1.39 1.45 3.42
CA GLU A 89 1.74 0.56 4.53
C GLU A 89 2.46 1.32 5.64
N PHE A 90 1.82 1.47 6.81
CA PHE A 90 2.40 2.08 8.00
C PHE A 90 2.09 1.32 9.29
N SER A 91 1.40 0.18 9.20
CA SER A 91 0.84 -0.51 10.37
C SER A 91 1.88 -0.83 11.45
N VAL A 92 3.08 -1.22 11.04
CA VAL A 92 4.16 -1.57 11.98
C VAL A 92 4.74 -0.32 12.65
N ASN A 93 4.99 0.74 11.89
CA ASN A 93 5.59 1.95 12.41
C ASN A 93 4.65 2.72 13.36
N ASP A 94 3.36 2.60 13.16
CA ASP A 94 2.33 3.25 13.98
C ASP A 94 1.79 2.34 15.11
N ALA A 95 2.44 1.21 15.39
CA ALA A 95 1.96 0.26 16.40
C ALA A 95 1.83 0.86 17.81
N GLY A 96 2.60 1.91 18.12
CA GLY A 96 2.57 2.64 19.39
C GLY A 96 1.90 4.02 19.32
N THR A 97 1.33 4.39 18.18
CA THR A 97 0.67 5.68 17.97
C THR A 97 -0.78 5.64 18.46
N ASP A 98 -1.28 6.77 18.95
CA ASP A 98 -2.68 6.90 19.38
C ASP A 98 -3.66 6.62 18.24
N TYR A 99 -4.77 5.98 18.57
CA TYR A 99 -5.80 5.58 17.61
C TYR A 99 -6.34 6.77 16.79
N ASN A 100 -6.70 7.88 17.45
CA ASN A 100 -7.27 9.05 16.77
C ASN A 100 -6.22 9.80 15.95
N GLU A 101 -4.97 9.78 16.39
CA GLU A 101 -3.86 10.32 15.62
C GLU A 101 -3.67 9.55 14.31
N ILE A 102 -3.67 8.22 14.35
CA ILE A 102 -3.62 7.39 13.15
C ILE A 102 -4.81 7.67 12.21
N LEU A 103 -6.03 7.81 12.76
CA LEU A 103 -7.21 8.18 11.94
C LEU A 103 -6.97 9.50 11.20
N THR A 104 -6.48 10.52 11.91
CA THR A 104 -6.22 11.85 11.34
C THR A 104 -5.15 11.81 10.26
N ASN A 105 -4.04 11.13 10.53
CA ASN A 105 -2.92 11.00 9.60
C ASN A 105 -3.33 10.24 8.33
N ALA A 106 -3.99 9.10 8.51
CA ALA A 106 -4.49 8.27 7.41
C ALA A 106 -5.48 9.04 6.53
N GLU A 107 -6.48 9.68 7.14
CA GLU A 107 -7.45 10.47 6.38
C GLU A 107 -6.78 11.66 5.65
N THR A 108 -5.79 12.29 6.25
CA THR A 108 -5.01 13.36 5.62
C THR A 108 -4.26 12.84 4.39
N ILE A 109 -3.61 11.69 4.50
CA ILE A 109 -2.92 11.04 3.38
C ILE A 109 -3.90 10.76 2.23
N LEU A 110 -5.03 10.11 2.53
CA LEU A 110 -6.04 9.78 1.51
C LEU A 110 -6.60 11.03 0.82
N ARG A 111 -6.93 12.06 1.59
CA ARG A 111 -7.44 13.33 1.04
C ARG A 111 -6.43 14.04 0.15
N LYS A 112 -5.14 13.99 0.49
CA LYS A 112 -4.08 14.54 -0.35
C LYS A 112 -3.96 13.79 -1.67
N ILE A 113 -4.01 12.45 -1.64
CA ILE A 113 -3.97 11.63 -2.85
C ILE A 113 -5.15 12.00 -3.76
N TYR A 114 -6.39 11.96 -3.24
CA TYR A 114 -7.58 12.27 -4.05
C TYR A 114 -7.68 13.73 -4.49
N ARG A 115 -7.03 14.65 -3.77
CA ARG A 115 -6.91 16.05 -4.22
C ARG A 115 -5.93 16.19 -5.37
N ALA A 116 -4.85 15.42 -5.37
CA ALA A 116 -3.87 15.43 -6.45
C ALA A 116 -4.44 14.78 -7.72
N ASP A 117 -5.09 13.64 -7.59
CA ASP A 117 -5.85 12.98 -8.65
C ASP A 117 -6.99 12.12 -8.03
N PRO A 118 -8.27 12.48 -8.27
CA PRO A 118 -9.41 11.73 -7.73
C PRO A 118 -9.56 10.33 -8.33
N HIS A 119 -8.87 10.01 -9.41
CA HIS A 119 -8.88 8.71 -10.06
C HIS A 119 -7.79 7.76 -9.56
N THR A 120 -6.84 8.23 -8.75
CA THR A 120 -5.80 7.36 -8.19
C THR A 120 -6.44 6.23 -7.38
N ASP A 121 -6.17 4.98 -7.78
CA ASP A 121 -6.57 3.82 -6.99
C ASP A 121 -5.65 3.65 -5.77
N ILE A 122 -6.21 3.17 -4.66
CA ILE A 122 -5.46 2.96 -3.43
C ILE A 122 -5.69 1.54 -2.93
N VAL A 123 -4.62 0.90 -2.47
CA VAL A 123 -4.64 -0.38 -1.73
C VAL A 123 -3.90 -0.19 -0.42
N PHE A 124 -4.52 -0.54 0.69
CA PHE A 124 -3.85 -0.53 1.99
C PHE A 124 -3.31 -1.92 2.32
N ILE A 125 -2.08 -1.96 2.88
CA ILE A 125 -1.44 -3.20 3.29
C ILE A 125 -1.20 -3.17 4.80
N HIS A 126 -1.76 -4.14 5.50
CA HIS A 126 -1.45 -4.39 6.90
C HIS A 126 -0.31 -5.37 6.99
N THR A 127 0.79 -4.91 7.54
CA THR A 127 1.93 -5.74 7.91
C THR A 127 2.01 -5.88 9.42
N MET A 128 2.79 -6.83 9.90
CA MET A 128 3.05 -6.99 11.33
C MET A 128 4.45 -7.51 11.58
N THR A 129 4.98 -7.23 12.76
CA THR A 129 6.19 -7.86 13.28
C THR A 129 5.84 -9.19 13.94
N ARG A 130 6.87 -10.01 14.21
CA ARG A 130 6.70 -11.22 15.01
C ARG A 130 6.07 -10.93 16.38
N GLY A 131 6.53 -9.88 17.07
CA GLY A 131 6.00 -9.49 18.38
C GLY A 131 4.53 -9.08 18.33
N THR A 132 4.11 -8.38 17.26
CA THR A 132 2.70 -8.03 17.05
C THR A 132 1.85 -9.28 16.78
N ALA A 133 2.37 -10.22 16.01
CA ALA A 133 1.68 -11.49 15.74
C ALA A 133 1.52 -12.32 17.02
N GLU A 134 2.54 -12.40 17.86
CA GLU A 134 2.50 -13.08 19.16
C GLU A 134 1.52 -12.42 20.12
N ASN A 135 1.46 -11.07 20.15
CA ASN A 135 0.47 -10.32 20.94
C ASN A 135 -0.97 -10.63 20.49
N LEU A 136 -1.24 -10.61 19.21
CA LEU A 136 -2.56 -10.97 18.67
C LEU A 136 -2.94 -12.41 18.99
N ALA A 137 -2.00 -13.35 18.87
CA ALA A 137 -2.22 -14.77 19.17
C ALA A 137 -2.57 -14.99 20.67
N SER A 138 -2.10 -14.10 21.56
CA SER A 138 -2.41 -14.11 23.00
C SER A 138 -3.66 -13.30 23.36
N GLY A 139 -4.42 -12.81 22.38
CA GLY A 139 -5.67 -12.04 22.60
C GLY A 139 -5.45 -10.54 22.80
N GLY A 140 -4.25 -10.04 22.51
CA GLY A 140 -3.95 -8.61 22.55
C GLY A 140 -4.49 -7.86 21.33
N GLU A 141 -4.41 -6.54 21.39
CA GLU A 141 -4.87 -5.65 20.31
C GLU A 141 -3.73 -5.19 19.42
N TYR A 142 -4.07 -4.92 18.17
CA TYR A 142 -3.22 -4.23 17.21
C TYR A 142 -3.89 -2.92 16.80
N VAL A 143 -3.65 -1.88 17.62
CA VAL A 143 -4.33 -0.58 17.55
C VAL A 143 -4.24 0.06 16.18
N SER A 144 -3.04 0.11 15.59
CA SER A 144 -2.85 0.71 14.27
C SER A 144 -3.66 0.01 13.18
N ARG A 145 -3.74 -1.34 13.21
CA ARG A 145 -4.58 -2.09 12.26
C ARG A 145 -6.05 -1.72 12.39
N GLY A 146 -6.57 -1.60 13.62
CA GLY A 146 -7.96 -1.19 13.88
C GLY A 146 -8.25 0.22 13.39
N ALA A 147 -7.37 1.17 13.66
CA ALA A 147 -7.49 2.55 13.21
C ALA A 147 -7.51 2.66 11.68
N TYR A 148 -6.53 2.05 11.02
CA TYR A 148 -6.49 2.02 9.55
C TYR A 148 -7.73 1.36 8.95
N SER A 149 -8.19 0.22 9.48
CA SER A 149 -9.40 -0.45 9.00
C SER A 149 -10.63 0.44 9.07
N THR A 150 -10.74 1.28 10.11
CA THR A 150 -11.85 2.24 10.25
C THR A 150 -11.86 3.26 9.11
N VAL A 151 -10.72 3.88 8.80
CA VAL A 151 -10.61 4.85 7.70
C VAL A 151 -10.82 4.17 6.35
N ILE A 152 -10.18 3.03 6.14
CA ILE A 152 -10.25 2.26 4.91
C ILE A 152 -11.68 1.86 4.57
N HIS A 153 -12.45 1.37 5.55
CA HIS A 153 -13.86 1.02 5.36
C HIS A 153 -14.71 2.23 4.99
N ARG A 154 -14.48 3.38 5.65
CA ARG A 154 -15.18 4.63 5.35
C ARG A 154 -14.99 5.09 3.91
N TYR A 155 -13.80 4.91 3.36
CA TYR A 155 -13.46 5.29 1.99
C TYR A 155 -13.65 4.18 0.96
N GLY A 156 -14.07 2.97 1.39
CA GLY A 156 -14.24 1.83 0.50
C GLY A 156 -12.95 1.32 -0.14
N ILE A 157 -11.80 1.57 0.52
CA ILE A 157 -10.48 1.20 0.01
C ILE A 157 -10.24 -0.30 0.22
N PRO A 158 -9.77 -1.04 -0.80
CA PRO A 158 -9.35 -2.42 -0.64
C PRO A 158 -8.13 -2.54 0.28
N GLN A 159 -8.14 -3.58 1.11
CA GLN A 159 -7.04 -3.86 2.03
C GLN A 159 -6.51 -5.29 1.87
N ILE A 160 -5.23 -5.44 2.15
CA ILE A 160 -4.52 -6.73 2.21
C ILE A 160 -3.96 -6.89 3.61
N ASP A 161 -4.29 -7.98 4.26
CA ASP A 161 -3.73 -8.34 5.56
C ASP A 161 -2.69 -9.44 5.40
N VAL A 162 -1.43 -9.07 5.45
CA VAL A 162 -0.31 -10.01 5.29
C VAL A 162 -0.07 -10.80 6.57
N GLY A 163 -0.43 -10.23 7.70
CA GLY A 163 -0.18 -10.83 9.02
C GLY A 163 -1.30 -11.70 9.55
N GLY A 164 -2.55 -11.48 9.13
CA GLY A 164 -3.74 -12.24 9.55
C GLY A 164 -3.92 -13.61 8.87
N GLY A 165 -2.87 -14.15 8.30
CA GLY A 165 -2.80 -15.48 7.71
C GLY A 165 -3.61 -15.62 6.43
N SER A 166 -3.02 -15.35 5.31
CA SER A 166 -3.30 -15.95 3.99
C SER A 166 -3.34 -15.04 2.76
N GLN A 167 -3.00 -13.76 2.83
CA GLN A 167 -3.04 -12.96 1.60
C GLN A 167 -1.66 -12.40 1.20
N ASN A 168 -0.95 -13.16 0.36
CA ASN A 168 0.14 -12.64 -0.43
C ASN A 168 -0.38 -11.45 -1.28
N PRO A 169 0.25 -10.26 -1.24
CA PRO A 169 -0.14 -9.10 -2.05
C PRO A 169 -0.33 -9.43 -3.53
N CYS A 170 0.56 -10.21 -4.11
CA CYS A 170 0.43 -10.65 -5.50
C CYS A 170 -0.80 -11.53 -5.75
N ALA A 171 -1.17 -12.39 -4.80
CA ALA A 171 -2.36 -13.23 -4.91
C ALA A 171 -3.64 -12.42 -4.77
N PHE A 172 -3.65 -11.35 -3.96
CA PHE A 172 -4.78 -10.42 -3.87
C PHE A 172 -4.95 -9.65 -5.19
N ILE A 173 -3.88 -9.09 -5.71
CA ILE A 173 -3.88 -8.35 -6.97
C ILE A 173 -4.33 -9.26 -8.11
N ARG A 174 -3.81 -10.49 -8.19
CA ARG A 174 -4.27 -11.51 -9.15
C ARG A 174 -5.78 -11.74 -9.09
N ARG A 175 -6.35 -11.88 -7.89
CA ARG A 175 -7.80 -12.11 -7.73
C ARG A 175 -8.63 -10.91 -8.14
N ARG A 176 -8.16 -9.69 -7.88
CA ARG A 176 -8.89 -8.45 -8.19
C ARG A 176 -8.76 -8.04 -9.65
N LEU A 177 -7.57 -8.13 -10.22
CA LEU A 177 -7.33 -7.81 -11.63
C LEU A 177 -7.58 -9.00 -12.56
N GLY A 178 -7.32 -10.23 -12.13
CA GLY A 178 -7.51 -11.43 -12.96
C GLY A 178 -8.96 -11.80 -13.25
N ARG A 179 -9.92 -11.37 -12.43
CA ARG A 179 -11.37 -11.54 -12.71
C ARG A 179 -11.91 -10.60 -13.78
N LEU A 180 -11.11 -9.67 -14.26
CA LEU A 180 -11.52 -8.62 -15.19
C LEU A 180 -10.78 -8.71 -16.53
N ALA A 181 -9.89 -9.70 -16.67
CA ALA A 181 -9.15 -10.00 -17.89
C ALA A 181 -9.67 -11.27 -18.60
N SER A 182 -10.83 -11.79 -18.16
CA SER A 182 -11.58 -12.87 -18.83
C SER A 182 -12.83 -12.25 -19.51
#